data_4f6463291365d63fe43c5dcb573b8c02
#
_entry.id   4f6463291365d63fe43c5dcb573b8c02
#
_cell.length_a   1.000
_cell.length_b   1.000
_cell.length_c   1.000
_cell.angle_alpha   90.00
_cell.angle_beta   90.00
_cell.angle_gamma   90.00
#
_symmetry.space_group_name_H-M   'P 1'
#
loop_
_entity.id
_entity.type
_entity.pdbx_description
1 polymer ?
#
loop_
_entity_poly.entity_id
_entity_poly.type
_entity_poly.pdbx_seq_one_letter_code
_entity_poly.pdbx_strand_id
1 'polypeptide(L)'
;MQEKLDQRFITLFDRFTHGGMTRRAFMARLTTLSGSAAAAQAILPLLENNYARAETIAATDPRLVGEDVKFPGTAGYLVRPAAADPVPGAVILIHENRGLNAHIRDVARRLALEGFVVYAPDYLAAQGGTPPDADQARDLIGALKPDAVAATSGAAFTVLSSLSSTTGKVGAMGFCWGGGQVNALAVAEPMLAAGVVYYGMQPRTGIDRIKAPLLLHYAGLDDRINAGMAAYGAALAAQGKVFEAYVYDGVNHAFNNDTNAARHDARAAALAWGRTVAFLKKYLA
;
A
#
# COMPACT_ATOMS: atom_id res chain seq x y z
N MET A 1 -16.65 18.98 -14.99
CA MET A 1 -15.20 18.85 -14.72
C MET A 1 -14.94 19.38 -13.31
N GLN A 2 -14.55 18.53 -12.39
CA GLN A 2 -14.08 19.00 -11.08
C GLN A 2 -12.76 19.76 -11.31
N GLU A 3 -12.72 21.02 -10.90
CA GLU A 3 -11.49 21.82 -10.98
C GLU A 3 -10.39 21.10 -10.19
N LYS A 4 -9.28 20.74 -10.86
CA LYS A 4 -8.19 20.04 -10.18
C LYS A 4 -7.60 20.99 -9.14
N LEU A 5 -7.45 20.48 -7.92
CA LEU A 5 -6.80 21.23 -6.85
C LEU A 5 -5.36 21.60 -7.28
N ASP A 6 -4.93 22.83 -6.94
CA ASP A 6 -3.58 23.30 -7.28
C ASP A 6 -2.51 22.32 -6.74
N GLN A 7 -1.62 21.92 -7.61
CA GLN A 7 -0.56 20.95 -7.31
C GLN A 7 0.31 21.36 -6.11
N ARG A 8 0.46 22.65 -5.84
CA ARG A 8 1.21 23.16 -4.69
C ARG A 8 0.62 22.71 -3.36
N PHE A 9 -0.72 22.62 -3.25
CA PHE A 9 -1.41 22.11 -2.04
C PHE A 9 -1.16 20.61 -1.88
N ILE A 10 -1.24 19.86 -2.97
CA ILE A 10 -1.01 18.41 -2.95
C ILE A 10 0.44 18.10 -2.55
N THR A 11 1.40 18.82 -3.14
CA THR A 11 2.82 18.67 -2.80
C THR A 11 3.11 19.03 -1.34
N LEU A 12 2.50 20.10 -0.83
CA LEU A 12 2.64 20.49 0.58
C LEU A 12 2.06 19.42 1.52
N PHE A 13 0.90 18.87 1.18
CA PHE A 13 0.26 17.81 1.95
C PHE A 13 1.08 16.51 1.91
N ASP A 14 1.63 16.14 0.76
CA ASP A 14 2.50 14.97 0.64
C ASP A 14 3.74 15.08 1.54
N ARG A 15 4.39 16.25 1.57
CA ARG A 15 5.50 16.52 2.48
C ARG A 15 5.10 16.41 3.96
N PHE A 16 3.90 16.85 4.32
CA PHE A 16 3.37 16.72 5.68
C PHE A 16 3.14 15.25 6.04
N THR A 17 2.49 14.49 5.16
CA THR A 17 2.13 13.09 5.43
C THR A 17 3.32 12.14 5.48
N HIS A 18 4.47 12.54 4.94
CA HIS A 18 5.71 11.73 4.94
C HIS A 18 6.78 12.23 5.93
N GLY A 19 6.38 12.96 6.97
CA GLY A 19 7.27 13.34 8.08
C GLY A 19 8.15 14.56 7.82
N GLY A 20 7.93 15.29 6.70
CA GLY A 20 8.72 16.48 6.36
C GLY A 20 8.41 17.71 7.21
N MET A 21 7.34 17.68 8.03
CA MET A 21 6.92 18.82 8.89
C MET A 21 5.86 18.43 9.91
N THR A 22 5.75 19.25 10.97
CA THR A 22 4.67 19.12 11.95
C THR A 22 3.33 19.61 11.39
N ARG A 23 2.18 19.17 11.96
CA ARG A 23 0.85 19.66 11.61
C ARG A 23 0.74 21.18 11.72
N ARG A 24 1.34 21.77 12.77
CA ARG A 24 1.37 23.24 12.94
C ARG A 24 2.10 23.93 11.80
N ALA A 25 3.26 23.44 11.40
CA ALA A 25 4.03 24.00 10.29
C ALA A 25 3.31 23.82 8.96
N PHE A 26 2.65 22.66 8.75
CA PHE A 26 1.81 22.42 7.60
C PHE A 26 0.66 23.44 7.51
N MET A 27 -0.13 23.62 8.58
CA MET A 27 -1.25 24.56 8.60
C MET A 27 -0.80 26.00 8.36
N ALA A 28 0.33 26.44 8.96
CA ALA A 28 0.88 27.77 8.70
C ALA A 28 1.24 27.97 7.22
N ARG A 29 1.88 26.99 6.59
CA ARG A 29 2.21 27.05 5.16
C ARG A 29 0.98 26.95 4.26
N LEU A 30 0.00 26.13 4.63
CA LEU A 30 -1.26 26.01 3.90
C LEU A 30 -2.01 27.35 3.93
N THR A 31 -2.07 28.03 5.09
CA THR A 31 -2.64 29.38 5.24
C THR A 31 -1.94 30.40 4.35
N THR A 32 -0.61 30.40 4.34
CA THR A 32 0.16 31.30 3.47
C THR A 32 -0.11 31.03 1.99
N LEU A 33 -0.14 29.75 1.59
CA LEU A 33 -0.33 29.37 0.21
C LEU A 33 -1.76 29.64 -0.29
N SER A 34 -2.76 29.49 0.57
CA SER A 34 -4.19 29.73 0.27
C SER A 34 -4.63 31.17 0.46
N GLY A 35 -3.78 32.03 1.05
CA GLY A 35 -4.04 33.44 1.29
C GLY A 35 -4.81 33.75 2.56
N SER A 36 -5.45 32.79 3.22
CA SER A 36 -6.15 33.00 4.50
C SER A 36 -6.34 31.69 5.29
N ALA A 37 -6.55 31.81 6.60
CA ALA A 37 -6.87 30.66 7.44
C ALA A 37 -8.22 30.02 7.07
N ALA A 38 -9.20 30.79 6.63
CA ALA A 38 -10.50 30.27 6.18
C ALA A 38 -10.35 29.45 4.90
N ALA A 39 -9.58 29.93 3.92
CA ALA A 39 -9.28 29.19 2.70
C ALA A 39 -8.48 27.89 3.00
N ALA A 40 -7.51 27.94 3.91
CA ALA A 40 -6.76 26.75 4.34
C ALA A 40 -7.68 25.68 4.95
N GLN A 41 -8.63 26.09 5.79
CA GLN A 41 -9.62 25.18 6.39
C GLN A 41 -10.58 24.59 5.35
N ALA A 42 -10.96 25.34 4.32
CA ALA A 42 -11.78 24.83 3.23
C ALA A 42 -11.04 23.83 2.32
N ILE A 43 -9.72 24.01 2.13
CA ILE A 43 -8.89 23.15 1.30
C ILE A 43 -8.51 21.85 2.03
N LEU A 44 -8.30 21.89 3.33
CA LEU A 44 -7.81 20.74 4.11
C LEU A 44 -8.63 19.47 3.92
N PRO A 45 -9.97 19.46 3.98
CA PRO A 45 -10.78 18.25 3.75
C PRO A 45 -10.66 17.69 2.33
N LEU A 46 -10.27 18.51 1.36
CA LEU A 46 -10.04 18.05 -0.02
C LEU A 46 -8.71 17.29 -0.17
N LEU A 47 -7.77 17.56 0.73
CA LEU A 47 -6.46 16.91 0.78
C LEU A 47 -6.47 15.63 1.62
N GLU A 48 -7.36 15.54 2.62
CA GLU A 48 -7.46 14.41 3.52
C GLU A 48 -8.21 13.24 2.89
N ASN A 49 -7.96 12.03 3.37
CA ASN A 49 -8.67 10.84 2.94
C ASN A 49 -10.06 10.79 3.58
N ASN A 50 -11.09 10.57 2.80
CA ASN A 50 -12.46 10.39 3.27
C ASN A 50 -12.78 8.90 3.38
N TYR A 51 -12.42 8.27 4.48
CA TYR A 51 -12.66 6.84 4.69
C TYR A 51 -14.14 6.45 4.79
N ALA A 52 -15.07 7.40 4.95
CA ALA A 52 -16.50 7.13 4.85
C ALA A 52 -16.93 6.73 3.42
N ARG A 53 -16.11 6.99 2.42
CA ARG A 53 -16.30 6.58 1.00
C ARG A 53 -15.41 5.40 0.61
N ALA A 54 -14.74 4.76 1.58
CA ALA A 54 -13.77 3.72 1.30
C ALA A 54 -14.39 2.41 0.78
N GLU A 55 -15.65 2.16 1.09
CA GLU A 55 -16.27 0.87 0.83
C GLU A 55 -16.86 0.79 -0.58
N THR A 56 -16.13 0.15 -1.47
CA THR A 56 -16.60 -0.24 -2.82
C THR A 56 -17.19 -1.64 -2.80
N ILE A 57 -16.62 -2.54 -2.00
CA ILE A 57 -17.10 -3.91 -1.77
C ILE A 57 -17.56 -4.00 -0.32
N ALA A 58 -18.84 -4.28 -0.10
CA ALA A 58 -19.41 -4.36 1.24
C ALA A 58 -18.69 -5.42 2.11
N ALA A 59 -18.52 -5.14 3.39
CA ALA A 59 -17.95 -6.11 4.33
C ALA A 59 -18.80 -7.41 4.42
N THR A 60 -20.09 -7.30 4.09
CA THR A 60 -21.06 -8.39 4.07
C THR A 60 -21.31 -8.98 2.68
N ASP A 61 -20.43 -8.72 1.70
CA ASP A 61 -20.58 -9.26 0.35
C ASP A 61 -20.61 -10.81 0.41
N PRO A 62 -21.69 -11.46 -0.06
CA PRO A 62 -21.87 -12.90 0.07
C PRO A 62 -20.87 -13.74 -0.73
N ARG A 63 -20.13 -13.11 -1.66
CA ARG A 63 -19.08 -13.77 -2.43
C ARG A 63 -17.77 -13.93 -1.64
N LEU A 64 -17.68 -13.32 -0.45
CA LEU A 64 -16.47 -13.25 0.36
C LEU A 64 -16.72 -13.76 1.79
N VAL A 65 -15.67 -14.31 2.40
CA VAL A 65 -15.58 -14.54 3.84
C VAL A 65 -14.43 -13.72 4.37
N GLY A 66 -14.73 -12.71 5.18
CA GLY A 66 -13.75 -11.78 5.75
C GLY A 66 -13.86 -11.73 7.26
N GLU A 67 -12.75 -11.81 7.97
CA GLU A 67 -12.70 -11.81 9.44
C GLU A 67 -11.42 -11.16 9.98
N ASP A 68 -11.52 -10.59 11.17
CA ASP A 68 -10.35 -10.19 11.92
C ASP A 68 -9.74 -11.41 12.61
N VAL A 69 -8.46 -11.64 12.37
CA VAL A 69 -7.75 -12.83 12.86
C VAL A 69 -6.52 -12.45 13.66
N LYS A 70 -6.15 -13.33 14.57
CA LYS A 70 -4.91 -13.21 15.34
C LYS A 70 -4.12 -14.51 15.23
N PHE A 71 -2.91 -14.39 14.70
CA PHE A 71 -1.95 -15.48 14.57
C PHE A 71 -0.71 -15.22 15.43
N PRO A 72 0.14 -16.21 15.67
CA PRO A 72 1.42 -15.99 16.33
C PRO A 72 2.26 -14.92 15.58
N GLY A 73 2.59 -13.85 16.28
CA GLY A 73 3.42 -12.76 15.75
C GLY A 73 2.73 -11.75 14.81
N THR A 74 1.43 -11.94 14.48
CA THR A 74 0.70 -11.02 13.61
C THR A 74 -0.81 -11.05 13.88
N ALA A 75 -1.49 -9.93 13.66
CA ALA A 75 -2.96 -9.86 13.66
C ALA A 75 -3.40 -8.92 12.53
N GLY A 76 -4.61 -9.09 12.03
CA GLY A 76 -5.09 -8.28 10.91
C GLY A 76 -6.38 -8.81 10.32
N TYR A 77 -6.67 -8.44 9.09
CA TYR A 77 -7.86 -8.81 8.35
C TYR A 77 -7.53 -9.88 7.31
N LEU A 78 -8.20 -11.03 7.40
CA LEU A 78 -8.12 -12.10 6.42
C LEU A 78 -9.42 -12.14 5.62
N VAL A 79 -9.31 -12.20 4.30
CA VAL A 79 -10.46 -12.31 3.41
C VAL A 79 -10.17 -13.27 2.26
N ARG A 80 -11.16 -14.06 1.88
CA ARG A 80 -11.08 -15.04 0.79
C ARG A 80 -12.41 -15.15 0.05
N PRO A 81 -12.43 -15.67 -1.17
CA PRO A 81 -13.67 -16.07 -1.85
C PRO A 81 -14.48 -17.06 -1.00
N ALA A 82 -15.82 -16.89 -0.95
CA ALA A 82 -16.71 -17.80 -0.23
C ALA A 82 -16.81 -19.16 -0.92
N ALA A 83 -16.82 -19.16 -2.26
CA ALA A 83 -16.75 -20.37 -3.08
C ALA A 83 -15.30 -20.49 -3.59
N ALA A 84 -14.52 -21.33 -2.95
CA ALA A 84 -13.13 -21.51 -3.33
C ALA A 84 -12.85 -22.97 -3.55
N ASP A 85 -12.38 -23.27 -4.76
CA ASP A 85 -11.64 -24.50 -4.95
C ASP A 85 -10.94 -24.51 -6.32
N PRO A 86 -9.63 -24.69 -6.36
CA PRO A 86 -8.60 -24.20 -5.47
C PRO A 86 -8.34 -22.70 -5.71
N VAL A 87 -8.07 -21.95 -4.66
CA VAL A 87 -7.57 -20.55 -4.83
C VAL A 87 -6.14 -20.58 -5.35
N PRO A 88 -5.79 -19.76 -6.34
CA PRO A 88 -4.48 -19.83 -6.99
C PRO A 88 -3.31 -19.48 -6.08
N GLY A 89 -3.51 -18.65 -5.08
CA GLY A 89 -2.44 -18.29 -4.15
C GLY A 89 -2.89 -17.27 -3.11
N ALA A 90 -1.97 -16.90 -2.23
CA ALA A 90 -2.22 -15.96 -1.16
C ALA A 90 -1.44 -14.65 -1.33
N VAL A 91 -1.99 -13.54 -0.85
CA VAL A 91 -1.36 -12.21 -0.94
C VAL A 91 -1.33 -11.54 0.43
N ILE A 92 -0.15 -11.11 0.86
CA ILE A 92 0.02 -10.18 1.96
C ILE A 92 -0.25 -8.77 1.42
N LEU A 93 -1.30 -8.11 1.92
CA LEU A 93 -1.62 -6.74 1.56
C LEU A 93 -1.10 -5.78 2.63
N ILE A 94 -0.08 -5.00 2.31
CA ILE A 94 0.57 -4.09 3.25
C ILE A 94 -0.01 -2.68 3.09
N HIS A 95 -0.58 -2.17 4.18
CA HIS A 95 -1.26 -0.88 4.24
C HIS A 95 -0.33 0.33 4.07
N GLU A 96 -0.90 1.51 3.84
CA GLU A 96 -0.19 2.79 3.82
C GLU A 96 0.26 3.20 5.25
N ASN A 97 0.83 4.39 5.39
CA ASN A 97 1.24 4.94 6.69
C ASN A 97 0.06 5.39 7.60
N ARG A 98 -1.15 4.94 7.32
CA ARG A 98 -2.37 5.18 8.11
C ARG A 98 -2.94 3.90 8.73
N GLY A 99 -2.16 2.82 8.71
CA GLY A 99 -2.55 1.54 9.29
C GLY A 99 -3.63 0.78 8.53
N LEU A 100 -4.15 -0.28 9.15
CA LEU A 100 -5.22 -1.12 8.61
C LEU A 100 -6.58 -0.45 8.76
N ASN A 101 -6.85 0.52 7.91
CA ASN A 101 -8.10 1.28 7.87
C ASN A 101 -9.15 0.67 6.93
N ALA A 102 -10.33 1.31 6.84
CA ALA A 102 -11.45 0.85 6.02
C ALA A 102 -11.09 0.72 4.52
N HIS A 103 -10.25 1.62 3.98
CA HIS A 103 -9.80 1.56 2.59
C HIS A 103 -8.97 0.29 2.31
N ILE A 104 -8.01 -0.03 3.17
CA ILE A 104 -7.17 -1.22 2.98
C ILE A 104 -7.99 -2.51 3.10
N ARG A 105 -8.96 -2.55 4.02
CA ARG A 105 -9.91 -3.66 4.14
C ARG A 105 -10.75 -3.83 2.87
N ASP A 106 -11.17 -2.73 2.25
CA ASP A 106 -11.88 -2.75 0.99
C ASP A 106 -11.00 -3.20 -0.18
N VAL A 107 -9.76 -2.73 -0.26
CA VAL A 107 -8.77 -3.22 -1.26
C VAL A 107 -8.52 -4.72 -1.08
N ALA A 108 -8.46 -5.22 0.16
CA ALA A 108 -8.34 -6.65 0.42
C ALA A 108 -9.53 -7.43 -0.15
N ARG A 109 -10.76 -6.94 0.04
CA ARG A 109 -11.97 -7.55 -0.53
C ARG A 109 -11.98 -7.51 -2.06
N ARG A 110 -11.57 -6.37 -2.67
CA ARG A 110 -11.43 -6.28 -4.14
C ARG A 110 -10.46 -7.34 -4.66
N LEU A 111 -9.32 -7.51 -4.01
CA LEU A 111 -8.31 -8.49 -4.42
C LEU A 111 -8.78 -9.93 -4.19
N ALA A 112 -9.56 -10.18 -3.13
CA ALA A 112 -10.17 -11.49 -2.89
C ALA A 112 -11.21 -11.85 -3.96
N LEU A 113 -11.96 -10.88 -4.51
CA LEU A 113 -12.86 -11.10 -5.66
C LEU A 113 -12.10 -11.48 -6.94
N GLU A 114 -10.80 -11.19 -7.03
CA GLU A 114 -9.93 -11.65 -8.13
C GLU A 114 -9.48 -13.11 -7.95
N GLY A 115 -9.87 -13.76 -6.85
CA GLY A 115 -9.63 -15.17 -6.58
C GLY A 115 -8.51 -15.46 -5.58
N PHE A 116 -7.92 -14.46 -4.93
CA PHE A 116 -6.83 -14.65 -3.96
C PHE A 116 -7.34 -14.80 -2.53
N VAL A 117 -6.59 -15.53 -1.70
CA VAL A 117 -6.66 -15.38 -0.24
C VAL A 117 -5.81 -14.15 0.13
N VAL A 118 -6.41 -13.17 0.80
CA VAL A 118 -5.73 -11.92 1.12
C VAL A 118 -5.65 -11.73 2.63
N TYR A 119 -4.45 -11.54 3.13
CA TYR A 119 -4.21 -11.17 4.53
C TYR A 119 -3.59 -9.78 4.59
N ALA A 120 -4.29 -8.88 5.27
CA ALA A 120 -3.82 -7.52 5.54
C ALA A 120 -3.42 -7.42 7.02
N PRO A 121 -2.12 -7.57 7.37
CA PRO A 121 -1.66 -7.43 8.74
C PRO A 121 -1.81 -5.99 9.23
N ASP A 122 -2.22 -5.83 10.50
CA ASP A 122 -2.14 -4.56 11.20
C ASP A 122 -0.78 -4.44 11.90
N TYR A 123 0.11 -3.65 11.33
CA TYR A 123 1.44 -3.44 11.90
C TYR A 123 1.42 -2.69 13.24
N LEU A 124 0.27 -2.14 13.63
CA LEU A 124 0.03 -1.53 14.94
C LEU A 124 -0.66 -2.48 15.93
N ALA A 125 -0.86 -3.76 15.60
CA ALA A 125 -1.55 -4.72 16.46
C ALA A 125 -0.92 -4.83 17.85
N ALA A 126 0.42 -4.79 17.96
CA ALA A 126 1.13 -4.82 19.23
C ALA A 126 0.96 -3.54 20.07
N GLN A 127 0.50 -2.44 19.46
CA GLN A 127 0.23 -1.15 20.11
C GLN A 127 -1.28 -0.95 20.38
N GLY A 128 -2.08 -2.00 20.25
CA GLY A 128 -3.54 -1.95 20.44
C GLY A 128 -4.34 -1.83 19.14
N GLY A 129 -3.68 -1.92 17.99
CA GLY A 129 -4.28 -1.83 16.68
C GLY A 129 -4.25 -0.42 16.06
N THR A 130 -4.67 -0.33 14.82
CA THR A 130 -4.73 0.95 14.10
C THR A 130 -5.78 1.86 14.74
N PRO A 131 -5.38 3.05 15.26
CA PRO A 131 -6.32 4.00 15.85
C PRO A 131 -7.20 4.66 14.77
N PRO A 132 -8.41 5.16 15.16
CA PRO A 132 -9.29 5.88 14.23
C PRO A 132 -8.71 7.20 13.71
N ASP A 133 -7.87 7.86 14.51
CA ASP A 133 -7.19 9.09 14.11
C ASP A 133 -6.04 8.78 13.16
N ALA A 134 -6.15 9.30 11.94
CA ALA A 134 -5.20 9.02 10.86
C ALA A 134 -3.81 9.65 11.09
N ASP A 135 -3.72 10.77 11.81
CA ASP A 135 -2.44 11.40 12.14
C ASP A 135 -1.74 10.63 13.28
N GLN A 136 -2.51 10.17 14.26
CA GLN A 136 -2.00 9.27 15.30
C GLN A 136 -1.48 7.96 14.70
N ALA A 137 -2.25 7.34 13.79
CA ALA A 137 -1.81 6.14 13.08
C ALA A 137 -0.47 6.37 12.34
N ARG A 138 -0.35 7.50 11.62
CA ARG A 138 0.89 7.87 10.93
C ARG A 138 2.08 7.98 11.89
N ASP A 139 1.88 8.65 13.01
CA ASP A 139 2.97 8.88 13.96
C ASP A 139 3.41 7.56 14.62
N LEU A 140 2.47 6.67 14.94
CA LEU A 140 2.77 5.32 15.44
C LEU A 140 3.49 4.46 14.38
N ILE A 141 3.05 4.45 13.12
CA ILE A 141 3.74 3.75 12.02
C ILE A 141 5.15 4.29 11.84
N GLY A 142 5.31 5.62 11.89
CA GLY A 142 6.62 6.26 11.79
C GLY A 142 7.58 5.92 12.94
N ALA A 143 7.06 5.51 14.09
CA ALA A 143 7.82 5.12 15.27
C ALA A 143 8.15 3.61 15.33
N LEU A 144 7.62 2.79 14.41
CA LEU A 144 7.87 1.35 14.36
C LEU A 144 9.36 1.08 14.11
N LYS A 145 9.90 0.15 14.86
CA LYS A 145 11.27 -0.33 14.65
C LYS A 145 11.32 -1.27 13.44
N PRO A 146 12.34 -1.18 12.58
CA PRO A 146 12.46 -2.04 11.39
C PRO A 146 12.36 -3.54 11.70
N ASP A 147 12.96 -3.99 12.80
CA ASP A 147 12.92 -5.41 13.19
C ASP A 147 11.50 -5.88 13.55
N ALA A 148 10.69 -5.02 14.20
CA ALA A 148 9.30 -5.33 14.52
C ALA A 148 8.45 -5.43 13.24
N VAL A 149 8.69 -4.53 12.28
CA VAL A 149 8.03 -4.57 10.97
C VAL A 149 8.41 -5.84 10.21
N ALA A 150 9.69 -6.18 10.17
CA ALA A 150 10.19 -7.40 9.53
C ALA A 150 9.61 -8.66 10.18
N ALA A 151 9.54 -8.71 11.52
CA ALA A 151 8.94 -9.82 12.25
C ALA A 151 7.46 -10.02 11.92
N THR A 152 6.67 -8.93 11.87
CA THR A 152 5.25 -8.98 11.48
C THR A 152 5.08 -9.47 10.03
N SER A 153 5.90 -8.98 9.10
CA SER A 153 5.87 -9.40 7.70
C SER A 153 6.24 -10.87 7.53
N GLY A 154 7.28 -11.34 8.22
CA GLY A 154 7.70 -12.76 8.22
C GLY A 154 6.65 -13.68 8.84
N ALA A 155 6.00 -13.26 9.94
CA ALA A 155 4.89 -14.01 10.53
C ALA A 155 3.70 -14.11 9.57
N ALA A 156 3.33 -13.01 8.89
CA ALA A 156 2.29 -13.01 7.87
C ALA A 156 2.61 -13.96 6.71
N PHE A 157 3.88 -13.97 6.24
CA PHE A 157 4.34 -14.90 5.22
C PHE A 157 4.21 -16.36 5.68
N THR A 158 4.68 -16.68 6.88
CA THR A 158 4.62 -18.03 7.46
C THR A 158 3.18 -18.52 7.58
N VAL A 159 2.26 -17.66 8.03
CA VAL A 159 0.83 -18.00 8.14
C VAL A 159 0.28 -18.36 6.77
N LEU A 160 0.44 -17.47 5.78
CA LEU A 160 -0.15 -17.68 4.46
C LEU A 160 0.45 -18.86 3.69
N SER A 161 1.75 -19.11 3.82
CA SER A 161 2.42 -20.24 3.18
C SER A 161 1.99 -21.61 3.75
N SER A 162 1.44 -21.63 4.97
CA SER A 162 0.95 -22.84 5.63
C SER A 162 -0.55 -23.10 5.42
N LEU A 163 -1.28 -22.20 4.76
CA LEU A 163 -2.71 -22.38 4.50
C LEU A 163 -2.96 -23.48 3.48
N SER A 164 -3.59 -24.57 3.89
CA SER A 164 -3.95 -25.71 3.03
C SER A 164 -4.98 -25.38 1.94
N SER A 165 -5.65 -24.24 2.05
CA SER A 165 -6.63 -23.76 1.07
C SER A 165 -6.03 -22.95 -0.08
N THR A 166 -4.71 -22.89 -0.19
CA THR A 166 -3.98 -22.17 -1.25
C THR A 166 -2.94 -23.07 -1.90
N THR A 167 -2.31 -22.60 -3.00
CA THR A 167 -1.17 -23.28 -3.62
C THR A 167 0.10 -23.27 -2.74
N GLY A 168 0.08 -22.59 -1.59
CA GLY A 168 1.26 -22.31 -0.78
C GLY A 168 2.16 -21.20 -1.33
N LYS A 169 1.89 -20.70 -2.55
CA LYS A 169 2.60 -19.54 -3.10
C LYS A 169 2.06 -18.26 -2.48
N VAL A 170 2.96 -17.45 -1.93
CA VAL A 170 2.62 -16.18 -1.28
C VAL A 170 3.23 -15.02 -2.05
N GLY A 171 2.38 -14.10 -2.50
CA GLY A 171 2.79 -12.79 -3.01
C GLY A 171 2.63 -11.71 -1.94
N ALA A 172 3.19 -10.55 -2.21
CA ALA A 172 2.97 -9.36 -1.40
C ALA A 172 2.60 -8.17 -2.29
N MET A 173 1.67 -7.35 -1.83
CA MET A 173 1.26 -6.11 -2.46
C MET A 173 1.20 -5.01 -1.40
N GLY A 174 1.67 -3.81 -1.73
CA GLY A 174 1.64 -2.71 -0.75
C GLY A 174 1.69 -1.34 -1.38
N PHE A 175 1.20 -0.35 -0.63
CA PHE A 175 1.04 1.03 -1.05
C PHE A 175 1.87 1.97 -0.19
N CYS A 176 2.51 2.96 -0.77
CA CYS A 176 3.24 3.99 -0.05
C CYS A 176 4.30 3.39 0.90
N TRP A 177 4.15 3.56 2.21
CA TRP A 177 4.95 2.91 3.23
C TRP A 177 4.95 1.38 3.03
N GLY A 178 3.77 0.79 2.84
CA GLY A 178 3.61 -0.64 2.57
C GLY A 178 4.31 -1.11 1.30
N GLY A 179 4.35 -0.29 0.26
CA GLY A 179 5.13 -0.58 -0.94
C GLY A 179 6.63 -0.70 -0.63
N GLY A 180 7.15 0.17 0.24
CA GLY A 180 8.52 0.03 0.77
C GLY A 180 8.73 -1.27 1.56
N GLN A 181 7.70 -1.70 2.33
CA GLN A 181 7.77 -2.96 3.08
C GLN A 181 7.72 -4.19 2.16
N VAL A 182 7.00 -4.13 1.02
CA VAL A 182 7.06 -5.21 0.01
C VAL A 182 8.49 -5.35 -0.53
N ASN A 183 9.17 -4.25 -0.84
CA ASN A 183 10.58 -4.29 -1.24
C ASN A 183 11.47 -4.90 -0.14
N ALA A 184 11.26 -4.51 1.12
CA ALA A 184 12.01 -5.06 2.25
C ALA A 184 11.75 -6.57 2.44
N LEU A 185 10.49 -7.00 2.30
CA LEU A 185 10.11 -8.41 2.37
C LEU A 185 10.74 -9.21 1.21
N ALA A 186 10.76 -8.68 0.00
CA ALA A 186 11.40 -9.35 -1.14
C ALA A 186 12.92 -9.53 -0.95
N VAL A 187 13.56 -8.63 -0.20
CA VAL A 187 14.98 -8.77 0.21
C VAL A 187 15.15 -9.81 1.32
N ALA A 188 14.20 -9.90 2.25
CA ALA A 188 14.30 -10.75 3.44
C ALA A 188 13.82 -12.19 3.19
N GLU A 189 12.81 -12.39 2.32
CA GLU A 189 12.12 -13.65 2.13
C GLU A 189 12.36 -14.22 0.72
N PRO A 190 13.30 -15.18 0.57
CA PRO A 190 13.63 -15.76 -0.73
C PRO A 190 12.51 -16.60 -1.35
N MET A 191 11.54 -17.03 -0.54
CA MET A 191 10.40 -17.84 -0.99
C MET A 191 9.19 -17.00 -1.38
N LEU A 192 9.27 -15.66 -1.31
CA LEU A 192 8.23 -14.79 -1.82
C LEU A 192 8.04 -15.02 -3.31
N ALA A 193 6.82 -15.36 -3.73
CA ALA A 193 6.53 -15.75 -5.12
C ALA A 193 6.34 -14.54 -6.05
N ALA A 194 5.91 -13.38 -5.53
CA ALA A 194 5.74 -12.14 -6.28
C ALA A 194 5.69 -10.92 -5.36
N GLY A 195 6.19 -9.76 -5.81
CA GLY A 195 6.08 -8.49 -5.10
C GLY A 195 5.48 -7.41 -5.97
N VAL A 196 4.42 -6.73 -5.50
CA VAL A 196 3.79 -5.58 -6.18
C VAL A 196 3.92 -4.33 -5.33
N VAL A 197 4.60 -3.34 -5.86
CA VAL A 197 4.97 -2.11 -5.16
C VAL A 197 4.27 -0.92 -5.78
N TYR A 198 3.34 -0.30 -5.06
CA TYR A 198 2.73 0.97 -5.46
C TYR A 198 3.44 2.13 -4.76
N TYR A 199 4.09 2.99 -5.54
CA TYR A 199 4.76 4.22 -5.08
C TYR A 199 5.51 4.04 -3.74
N GLY A 200 6.22 2.92 -3.60
CA GLY A 200 6.98 2.54 -2.42
C GLY A 200 8.46 2.88 -2.51
N MET A 201 9.09 3.13 -1.35
CA MET A 201 10.51 3.39 -1.26
C MET A 201 11.34 2.16 -1.68
N GLN A 202 12.41 2.39 -2.42
CA GLN A 202 13.33 1.34 -2.86
C GLN A 202 14.26 0.91 -1.71
N PRO A 203 14.70 -0.37 -1.67
CA PRO A 203 15.69 -0.84 -0.73
C PRO A 203 17.07 -0.25 -1.09
N ARG A 204 17.85 0.09 -0.07
CA ARG A 204 19.21 0.62 -0.27
C ARG A 204 20.27 -0.48 -0.41
N THR A 205 19.98 -1.67 0.11
CA THR A 205 20.90 -2.81 0.16
C THR A 205 20.15 -4.13 -0.01
N GLY A 206 20.83 -5.22 -0.28
CA GLY A 206 20.26 -6.55 -0.34
C GLY A 206 19.51 -6.86 -1.64
N ILE A 207 19.65 -6.06 -2.68
CA ILE A 207 18.99 -6.27 -3.99
C ILE A 207 19.42 -7.61 -4.60
N ASP A 208 20.66 -8.03 -4.36
CA ASP A 208 21.20 -9.33 -4.75
C ASP A 208 20.40 -10.52 -4.19
N ARG A 209 19.80 -10.37 -3.01
CA ARG A 209 19.00 -11.41 -2.33
C ARG A 209 17.59 -11.56 -2.89
N ILE A 210 17.05 -10.58 -3.59
CA ILE A 210 15.70 -10.62 -4.16
C ILE A 210 15.60 -11.81 -5.13
N LYS A 211 14.65 -12.70 -4.90
CA LYS A 211 14.29 -13.81 -5.79
C LYS A 211 12.94 -13.61 -6.46
N ALA A 212 12.02 -12.96 -5.77
CA ALA A 212 10.68 -12.67 -6.25
C ALA A 212 10.71 -11.80 -7.51
N PRO A 213 9.93 -12.11 -8.54
CA PRO A 213 9.55 -11.13 -9.57
C PRO A 213 8.90 -9.91 -8.94
N LEU A 214 9.20 -8.70 -9.45
CA LEU A 214 8.67 -7.45 -8.93
C LEU A 214 7.87 -6.70 -9.98
N LEU A 215 6.72 -6.14 -9.57
CA LEU A 215 5.96 -5.18 -10.34
C LEU A 215 5.97 -3.84 -9.61
N LEU A 216 6.51 -2.81 -10.27
CA LEU A 216 6.76 -1.50 -9.67
C LEU A 216 5.90 -0.43 -10.33
N HIS A 217 5.00 0.20 -9.57
CA HIS A 217 4.13 1.28 -10.02
C HIS A 217 4.59 2.61 -9.44
N TYR A 218 4.99 3.55 -10.30
CA TYR A 218 5.48 4.88 -9.94
C TYR A 218 4.50 5.97 -10.37
N ALA A 219 4.27 6.94 -9.50
CA ALA A 219 3.51 8.14 -9.83
C ALA A 219 4.42 9.19 -10.45
N GLY A 220 4.09 9.72 -11.63
CA GLY A 220 4.97 10.63 -12.38
C GLY A 220 5.31 11.94 -11.65
N LEU A 221 4.43 12.40 -10.74
CA LEU A 221 4.62 13.61 -9.93
C LEU A 221 5.20 13.34 -8.53
N ASP A 222 5.70 12.13 -8.25
CA ASP A 222 6.27 11.75 -6.94
C ASP A 222 7.80 11.81 -6.98
N ASP A 223 8.35 13.03 -6.97
CA ASP A 223 9.81 13.25 -7.02
C ASP A 223 10.56 12.50 -5.90
N ARG A 224 9.94 12.36 -4.71
CA ARG A 224 10.54 11.71 -3.55
C ARG A 224 10.80 10.23 -3.78
N ILE A 225 9.86 9.51 -4.36
CA ILE A 225 10.00 8.09 -4.69
C ILE A 225 10.80 7.92 -5.98
N ASN A 226 10.54 8.76 -6.97
CA ASN A 226 11.16 8.65 -8.30
C ASN A 226 12.66 8.94 -8.28
N ALA A 227 13.17 9.69 -7.30
CA ALA A 227 14.59 9.94 -7.11
C ALA A 227 15.46 8.66 -7.06
N GLY A 228 14.92 7.55 -6.54
CA GLY A 228 15.61 6.26 -6.46
C GLY A 228 15.30 5.29 -7.61
N MET A 229 14.32 5.60 -8.46
CA MET A 229 13.76 4.66 -9.44
C MET A 229 14.81 4.16 -10.45
N ALA A 230 15.57 5.07 -11.06
CA ALA A 230 16.55 4.69 -12.08
C ALA A 230 17.68 3.83 -11.51
N ALA A 231 18.20 4.20 -10.33
CA ALA A 231 19.24 3.45 -9.65
C ALA A 231 18.76 2.04 -9.24
N TYR A 232 17.51 1.93 -8.75
CA TYR A 232 16.93 0.64 -8.38
C TYR A 232 16.71 -0.26 -9.60
N GLY A 233 16.14 0.27 -10.68
CA GLY A 233 15.99 -0.46 -11.94
C GLY A 233 17.32 -0.97 -12.50
N ALA A 234 18.33 -0.12 -12.50
CA ALA A 234 19.68 -0.49 -12.93
C ALA A 234 20.29 -1.60 -12.05
N ALA A 235 20.11 -1.51 -10.72
CA ALA A 235 20.61 -2.52 -9.78
C ALA A 235 19.89 -3.87 -9.95
N LEU A 236 18.56 -3.88 -10.14
CA LEU A 236 17.78 -5.08 -10.43
C LEU A 236 18.25 -5.73 -11.74
N ALA A 237 18.42 -4.94 -12.80
CA ALA A 237 18.89 -5.43 -14.10
C ALA A 237 20.32 -6.01 -14.01
N ALA A 238 21.24 -5.31 -13.34
CA ALA A 238 22.63 -5.76 -13.16
C ALA A 238 22.72 -7.09 -12.38
N GLN A 239 21.73 -7.38 -11.52
CA GLN A 239 21.62 -8.63 -10.76
C GLN A 239 20.74 -9.69 -11.45
N GLY A 240 20.31 -9.46 -12.70
CA GLY A 240 19.48 -10.38 -13.47
C GLY A 240 18.10 -10.64 -12.83
N LYS A 241 17.55 -9.67 -12.07
CA LYS A 241 16.26 -9.83 -11.41
C LYS A 241 15.11 -9.65 -12.39
N VAL A 242 14.03 -10.40 -12.20
CA VAL A 242 12.81 -10.26 -13.00
C VAL A 242 11.99 -9.10 -12.43
N PHE A 243 11.72 -8.07 -13.22
CA PHE A 243 10.86 -6.97 -12.81
C PHE A 243 10.21 -6.27 -13.99
N GLU A 244 9.08 -5.64 -13.71
CA GLU A 244 8.37 -4.70 -14.59
C GLU A 244 8.20 -3.39 -13.84
N ALA A 245 8.42 -2.26 -14.51
CA ALA A 245 8.26 -0.94 -13.90
C ALA A 245 7.43 -0.03 -14.82
N TYR A 246 6.44 0.63 -14.23
CA TYR A 246 5.54 1.55 -14.93
C TYR A 246 5.49 2.89 -14.23
N VAL A 247 5.69 3.96 -15.00
CA VAL A 247 5.48 5.33 -14.56
C VAL A 247 4.14 5.81 -15.12
N TYR A 248 3.30 6.39 -14.26
CA TYR A 248 2.01 6.98 -14.61
C TYR A 248 2.17 8.49 -14.67
N ASP A 249 2.23 9.05 -15.88
CA ASP A 249 2.50 10.48 -16.10
C ASP A 249 1.37 11.35 -15.56
N GLY A 250 1.74 12.48 -14.94
CA GLY A 250 0.80 13.48 -14.47
C GLY A 250 -0.06 13.07 -13.26
N VAL A 251 0.26 11.93 -12.60
CA VAL A 251 -0.44 11.49 -11.39
C VAL A 251 0.41 11.67 -10.15
N ASN A 252 -0.27 11.89 -9.01
CA ASN A 252 0.34 12.12 -7.71
C ASN A 252 0.63 10.82 -6.95
N HIS A 253 1.50 10.91 -5.93
CA HIS A 253 1.62 9.88 -4.91
C HIS A 253 0.24 9.48 -4.38
N ALA A 254 0.01 8.19 -4.11
CA ALA A 254 -1.28 7.63 -3.68
C ALA A 254 -2.41 7.73 -4.73
N PHE A 255 -2.10 7.74 -6.03
CA PHE A 255 -3.08 7.80 -7.11
C PHE A 255 -4.09 6.66 -7.11
N ASN A 256 -3.77 5.54 -6.48
CA ASN A 256 -4.67 4.37 -6.36
C ASN A 256 -5.70 4.54 -5.23
N ASN A 257 -5.51 5.48 -4.30
CA ASN A 257 -6.37 5.65 -3.13
C ASN A 257 -7.61 6.49 -3.47
N ASP A 258 -8.73 5.83 -3.71
CA ASP A 258 -10.02 6.42 -4.09
C ASP A 258 -10.75 7.17 -2.97
N THR A 259 -10.23 7.09 -1.73
CA THR A 259 -10.73 7.94 -0.61
C THR A 259 -10.17 9.35 -0.64
N ASN A 260 -9.19 9.64 -1.51
CA ASN A 260 -8.57 10.97 -1.64
C ASN A 260 -8.81 11.55 -3.03
N ALA A 261 -9.82 12.38 -3.16
CA ALA A 261 -10.23 12.96 -4.44
C ALA A 261 -9.14 13.85 -5.10
N ALA A 262 -8.25 14.46 -4.32
CA ALA A 262 -7.20 15.33 -4.84
C ALA A 262 -6.05 14.58 -5.50
N ARG A 263 -5.80 13.32 -5.09
CA ARG A 263 -4.67 12.52 -5.57
C ARG A 263 -5.09 11.32 -6.41
N HIS A 264 -6.31 10.84 -6.24
CA HIS A 264 -6.81 9.70 -6.98
C HIS A 264 -6.89 9.99 -8.48
N ASP A 265 -6.35 9.08 -9.27
CA ASP A 265 -6.55 9.07 -10.72
C ASP A 265 -7.17 7.74 -11.15
N ALA A 266 -8.45 7.76 -11.47
CA ALA A 266 -9.22 6.56 -11.77
C ALA A 266 -8.65 5.77 -12.96
N ARG A 267 -8.10 6.46 -13.99
CA ARG A 267 -7.53 5.80 -15.17
C ARG A 267 -6.21 5.11 -14.82
N ALA A 268 -5.32 5.79 -14.12
CA ALA A 268 -4.05 5.22 -13.71
C ALA A 268 -4.27 4.08 -12.69
N ALA A 269 -5.21 4.26 -11.74
CA ALA A 269 -5.57 3.23 -10.76
C ALA A 269 -6.10 1.96 -11.42
N ALA A 270 -7.05 2.08 -12.38
CA ALA A 270 -7.60 0.95 -13.11
C ALA A 270 -6.53 0.21 -13.94
N LEU A 271 -5.64 0.96 -14.61
CA LEU A 271 -4.56 0.38 -15.40
C LEU A 271 -3.54 -0.34 -14.50
N ALA A 272 -3.15 0.25 -13.38
CA ALA A 272 -2.25 -0.35 -12.40
C ALA A 272 -2.87 -1.61 -11.77
N TRP A 273 -4.17 -1.57 -11.44
CA TRP A 273 -4.89 -2.72 -10.91
C TRP A 273 -4.92 -3.89 -11.88
N GLY A 274 -5.26 -3.65 -13.15
CA GLY A 274 -5.27 -4.71 -14.17
C GLY A 274 -3.90 -5.37 -14.34
N ARG A 275 -2.81 -4.58 -14.35
CA ARG A 275 -1.44 -5.08 -14.37
C ARG A 275 -1.11 -5.91 -13.12
N THR A 276 -1.51 -5.43 -11.95
CA THR A 276 -1.31 -6.11 -10.67
C THR A 276 -1.98 -7.47 -10.64
N VAL A 277 -3.26 -7.55 -11.02
CA VAL A 277 -4.02 -8.80 -11.03
C VAL A 277 -3.41 -9.79 -12.01
N ALA A 278 -3.09 -9.35 -13.22
CA ALA A 278 -2.44 -10.21 -14.23
C ALA A 278 -1.08 -10.74 -13.74
N PHE A 279 -0.27 -9.87 -13.11
CA PHE A 279 1.03 -10.24 -12.56
C PHE A 279 0.91 -11.25 -11.41
N LEU A 280 0.03 -11.00 -10.45
CA LEU A 280 -0.20 -11.92 -9.34
C LEU A 280 -0.74 -13.27 -9.82
N LYS A 281 -1.70 -13.29 -10.76
CA LYS A 281 -2.20 -14.54 -11.36
C LYS A 281 -1.09 -15.32 -12.05
N LYS A 282 -0.17 -14.67 -12.76
CA LYS A 282 0.96 -15.30 -13.45
C LYS A 282 1.90 -16.03 -12.50
N TYR A 283 2.19 -15.48 -11.33
CA TYR A 283 3.22 -16.01 -10.44
C TYR A 283 2.67 -16.81 -9.24
N LEU A 284 1.39 -16.66 -8.90
CA LEU A 284 0.77 -17.35 -7.77
C LEU A 284 -0.12 -18.55 -8.18
N ALA A 285 -0.34 -18.73 -9.48
CA ALA A 285 -1.09 -19.88 -9.99
C ALA A 285 -0.37 -21.23 -9.71
#